data_78ed7efd076a5112daaca6fd3eee9a40
#
_entry.id   78ed7efd076a5112daaca6fd3eee9a40
#
_cell.length_a   1.000
_cell.length_b   1.000
_cell.length_c   1.000
_cell.angle_alpha   90.00
_cell.angle_beta   90.00
_cell.angle_gamma   90.00
#
_symmetry.space_group_name_H-M   'P 1'
#
loop_
_entity.id
_entity.type
_entity.pdbx_description
1 polymer ?
#
loop_
_entity_poly.entity_id
_entity_poly.type
_entity_poly.pdbx_seq_one_letter_code
_entity_poly.pdbx_strand_id
1 'polypeptide(L)'
;MFFRASSIFLALGFIALPLDAYAQAQDTGSRIKDPNVKNSNSSRKEVTYKKARALQTSTAKKIVKVVEALERVDENGKEDPDFVTVKEILNELLEKKDNLRSYDRSVMWNYWGYVYFSEERFSDAMQAYRNLLAEPESTI
;
A
#
# COMPACT_ATOMS: atom_id res chain seq x y z
N MET A 1 41.62 -1.61 14.50
CA MET A 1 40.42 -1.48 15.36
C MET A 1 39.21 -1.57 14.47
N PHE A 2 38.62 -2.75 14.40
CA PHE A 2 37.49 -3.02 13.46
C PHE A 2 36.17 -2.91 14.24
N PHE A 3 35.36 -1.90 13.96
CA PHE A 3 34.00 -1.82 14.47
C PHE A 3 33.07 -2.69 13.59
N ARG A 4 32.61 -3.78 14.18
CA ARG A 4 31.51 -4.60 13.61
C ARG A 4 30.19 -3.89 13.88
N ALA A 5 29.58 -3.34 12.85
CA ALA A 5 28.21 -2.88 12.92
C ALA A 5 27.28 -4.12 12.88
N SER A 6 26.58 -4.37 14.00
CA SER A 6 25.52 -5.37 14.09
C SER A 6 24.29 -4.84 13.35
N SER A 7 23.96 -5.47 12.23
CA SER A 7 22.68 -5.27 11.54
C SER A 7 21.54 -5.86 12.39
N ILE A 8 20.72 -4.98 12.93
CA ILE A 8 19.45 -5.37 13.54
C ILE A 8 18.44 -5.49 12.40
N PHE A 9 18.15 -6.71 11.99
CA PHE A 9 17.08 -7.06 11.06
C PHE A 9 15.74 -6.82 11.76
N LEU A 10 15.06 -5.76 11.39
CA LEU A 10 13.63 -5.60 11.66
C LEU A 10 12.88 -6.18 10.46
N ALA A 11 12.53 -7.46 10.55
CA ALA A 11 11.69 -8.12 9.59
C ALA A 11 10.27 -7.54 9.69
N LEU A 12 9.96 -6.51 8.90
CA LEU A 12 8.60 -6.12 8.61
C LEU A 12 8.01 -7.18 7.70
N GLY A 13 7.27 -8.12 8.31
CA GLY A 13 6.54 -9.15 7.59
C GLY A 13 5.52 -8.53 6.65
N PHE A 14 5.87 -8.41 5.38
CA PHE A 14 4.90 -8.22 4.31
C PHE A 14 4.11 -9.52 4.19
N ILE A 15 2.87 -9.52 4.68
CA ILE A 15 1.91 -10.59 4.41
C ILE A 15 1.51 -10.41 2.95
N ALA A 16 2.18 -11.13 2.05
CA ALA A 16 1.73 -11.35 0.70
C ALA A 16 0.45 -12.21 0.78
N LEU A 17 -0.71 -11.57 0.66
CA LEU A 17 -1.96 -12.29 0.47
C LEU A 17 -1.97 -12.87 -0.95
N PRO A 18 -2.18 -14.19 -1.12
CA PRO A 18 -2.26 -14.78 -2.44
C PRO A 18 -3.46 -14.22 -3.21
N LEU A 19 -3.22 -13.88 -4.48
CA LEU A 19 -4.20 -13.30 -5.41
C LEU A 19 -5.39 -14.24 -5.72
N ASP A 20 -5.35 -15.49 -5.29
CA ASP A 20 -6.35 -16.51 -5.64
C ASP A 20 -7.61 -16.53 -4.75
N ALA A 21 -7.72 -15.62 -3.76
CA ALA A 21 -8.86 -15.61 -2.85
C ALA A 21 -10.08 -14.82 -3.36
N TYR A 22 -10.03 -14.22 -4.55
CA TYR A 22 -11.14 -13.39 -5.07
C TYR A 22 -12.09 -14.09 -6.02
N ALA A 23 -11.92 -15.39 -6.30
CA ALA A 23 -12.69 -16.08 -7.33
C ALA A 23 -13.80 -17.01 -6.84
N GLN A 24 -14.10 -17.12 -5.53
CA GLN A 24 -15.16 -18.02 -5.05
C GLN A 24 -16.04 -17.38 -3.96
N ALA A 25 -16.83 -16.41 -4.37
CA ALA A 25 -18.05 -16.03 -3.65
C ALA A 25 -19.22 -15.94 -4.65
N GLN A 26 -19.50 -17.04 -5.32
CA GLN A 26 -20.77 -17.23 -6.00
C GLN A 26 -21.64 -18.19 -5.20
N ASP A 27 -22.70 -17.61 -4.65
CA ASP A 27 -24.06 -18.10 -4.55
C ASP A 27 -24.27 -19.59 -4.20
N THR A 28 -24.53 -19.84 -2.91
CA THR A 28 -25.42 -20.93 -2.51
C THR A 28 -26.49 -20.37 -1.59
N GLY A 29 -27.50 -19.80 -2.23
CA GLY A 29 -28.79 -19.49 -1.59
C GLY A 29 -29.49 -20.75 -1.15
N SER A 30 -29.21 -21.23 0.04
CA SER A 30 -30.04 -22.25 0.72
C SER A 30 -30.84 -21.56 1.81
N ARG A 31 -32.07 -21.27 1.45
CA ARG A 31 -33.08 -20.63 2.29
C ARG A 31 -33.67 -21.66 3.23
N ILE A 32 -33.04 -21.89 4.40
CA ILE A 32 -33.67 -22.61 5.49
C ILE A 32 -34.61 -21.62 6.20
N LYS A 33 -35.91 -21.83 5.99
CA LYS A 33 -36.98 -21.14 6.74
C LYS A 33 -37.13 -21.83 8.09
N ASP A 34 -36.55 -21.26 9.14
CA ASP A 34 -36.90 -21.61 10.52
C ASP A 34 -38.10 -20.76 10.95
N PRO A 35 -39.25 -21.37 11.31
CA PRO A 35 -40.49 -20.65 11.57
C PRO A 35 -40.61 -20.09 12.99
N ASN A 36 -39.54 -20.01 13.78
CA ASN A 36 -39.67 -19.61 15.19
C ASN A 36 -38.56 -18.65 15.69
N VAL A 37 -38.13 -17.68 14.88
CA VAL A 37 -37.29 -16.57 15.37
C VAL A 37 -38.18 -15.38 15.67
N LYS A 38 -38.52 -15.22 16.95
CA LYS A 38 -39.12 -14.00 17.47
C LYS A 38 -38.22 -12.81 17.17
N ASN A 39 -38.80 -11.86 16.48
CA ASN A 39 -38.28 -10.55 16.09
C ASN A 39 -37.60 -9.82 17.26
N SER A 40 -36.31 -10.00 17.46
CA SER A 40 -35.51 -9.09 18.27
C SER A 40 -35.00 -8.00 17.32
N ASN A 41 -35.58 -6.81 17.44
CA ASN A 41 -35.11 -5.57 16.85
C ASN A 41 -33.71 -5.23 17.41
N SER A 42 -32.72 -5.99 17.03
CA SER A 42 -31.34 -5.62 17.20
C SER A 42 -30.97 -4.70 16.04
N SER A 43 -30.84 -3.42 16.38
CA SER A 43 -30.28 -2.38 15.49
C SER A 43 -28.94 -2.87 14.96
N ARG A 44 -28.96 -3.62 13.88
CA ARG A 44 -27.74 -3.95 13.14
C ARG A 44 -27.20 -2.63 12.60
N LYS A 45 -26.19 -2.09 13.23
CA LYS A 45 -25.38 -1.03 12.62
C LYS A 45 -24.96 -1.55 11.26
N GLU A 46 -25.48 -0.92 10.23
CA GLU A 46 -25.12 -1.17 8.85
C GLU A 46 -23.59 -0.94 8.74
N VAL A 47 -22.83 -2.03 8.61
CA VAL A 47 -21.39 -1.95 8.43
C VAL A 47 -21.17 -1.48 7.01
N THR A 48 -21.03 -0.18 6.84
CA THR A 48 -20.70 0.43 5.55
C THR A 48 -19.24 0.07 5.22
N TYR A 49 -19.06 -0.95 4.41
CA TYR A 49 -17.75 -1.28 3.87
C TYR A 49 -17.27 -0.13 2.99
N LYS A 50 -16.14 0.49 3.34
CA LYS A 50 -15.50 1.47 2.46
C LYS A 50 -15.15 0.75 1.16
N LYS A 51 -15.68 1.25 0.02
CA LYS A 51 -15.37 0.71 -1.30
C LYS A 51 -13.85 0.72 -1.50
N ALA A 52 -13.28 -0.44 -1.89
CA ALA A 52 -11.86 -0.52 -2.22
C ALA A 52 -11.52 0.51 -3.31
N ARG A 53 -10.50 1.31 -3.05
CA ARG A 53 -10.03 2.34 -3.98
C ARG A 53 -8.98 1.73 -4.89
N ALA A 54 -9.13 1.93 -6.20
CA ALA A 54 -8.17 1.48 -7.18
C ALA A 54 -7.37 2.69 -7.72
N LEU A 55 -6.08 2.50 -7.95
CA LEU A 55 -5.25 3.46 -8.66
C LEU A 55 -5.74 3.68 -10.09
N GLN A 56 -5.48 4.85 -10.65
CA GLN A 56 -5.60 5.06 -12.09
C GLN A 56 -4.63 4.11 -12.82
N THR A 57 -5.04 3.62 -13.97
CA THR A 57 -4.24 2.63 -14.74
C THR A 57 -2.81 3.12 -15.03
N SER A 58 -2.64 4.40 -15.32
CA SER A 58 -1.32 5.01 -15.57
C SER A 58 -0.45 5.02 -14.30
N THR A 59 -1.03 5.37 -13.15
CA THR A 59 -0.35 5.37 -11.86
C THR A 59 -0.02 3.94 -11.44
N ALA A 60 -0.98 3.02 -11.56
CA ALA A 60 -0.79 1.62 -11.21
C ALA A 60 0.41 1.00 -11.94
N LYS A 61 0.53 1.24 -13.26
CA LYS A 61 1.68 0.76 -14.05
C LYS A 61 3.03 1.29 -13.54
N LYS A 62 3.07 2.54 -13.06
CA LYS A 62 4.27 3.13 -12.48
C LYS A 62 4.58 2.56 -11.11
N ILE A 63 3.57 2.39 -10.27
CA ILE A 63 3.73 1.81 -8.94
C ILE A 63 4.20 0.35 -9.01
N VAL A 64 3.73 -0.44 -9.97
CA VAL A 64 4.27 -1.80 -10.19
C VAL A 64 5.78 -1.75 -10.43
N LYS A 65 6.27 -0.85 -11.29
CA LYS A 65 7.72 -0.69 -11.53
C LYS A 65 8.48 -0.20 -10.29
N VAL A 66 7.86 0.65 -9.46
CA VAL A 66 8.44 1.06 -8.17
C VAL A 66 8.62 -0.16 -7.26
N VAL A 67 7.60 -1.03 -7.17
CA VAL A 67 7.68 -2.25 -6.37
C VAL A 67 8.77 -3.18 -6.90
N GLU A 68 8.78 -3.45 -8.23
CA GLU A 68 9.81 -4.28 -8.87
C GLU A 68 11.23 -3.75 -8.59
N ALA A 69 11.44 -2.43 -8.63
CA ALA A 69 12.74 -1.82 -8.33
C ALA A 69 13.11 -1.92 -6.84
N LEU A 70 12.13 -1.86 -5.94
CA LEU A 70 12.35 -2.02 -4.49
C LEU A 70 12.62 -3.47 -4.09
N GLU A 71 12.01 -4.43 -4.79
CA GLU A 71 12.15 -5.87 -4.53
C GLU A 71 13.35 -6.50 -5.25
N ARG A 72 14.18 -5.69 -5.93
CA ARG A 72 15.35 -6.19 -6.62
C ARG A 72 16.32 -6.87 -5.65
N VAL A 73 16.90 -7.96 -6.11
CA VAL A 73 17.96 -8.69 -5.41
C VAL A 73 19.22 -8.75 -6.27
N ASP A 74 20.39 -8.85 -5.63
CA ASP A 74 21.66 -9.05 -6.30
C ASP A 74 21.83 -10.51 -6.79
N GLU A 75 22.96 -10.82 -7.42
CA GLU A 75 23.29 -12.16 -7.91
C GLU A 75 23.34 -13.24 -6.81
N ASN A 76 23.45 -12.84 -5.55
CA ASN A 76 23.50 -13.71 -4.38
C ASN A 76 22.12 -13.84 -3.70
N GLY A 77 21.06 -13.24 -4.24
CA GLY A 77 19.74 -13.22 -3.66
C GLY A 77 19.58 -12.28 -2.46
N LYS A 78 20.52 -11.35 -2.27
CA LYS A 78 20.44 -10.32 -1.22
C LYS A 78 19.67 -9.12 -1.75
N GLU A 79 18.84 -8.52 -0.89
CA GLU A 79 18.12 -7.28 -1.22
C GLU A 79 19.09 -6.18 -1.71
N ASP A 80 18.81 -5.65 -2.89
CA ASP A 80 19.56 -4.58 -3.54
C ASP A 80 18.57 -3.61 -4.24
N PRO A 81 17.77 -2.85 -3.47
CA PRO A 81 16.76 -1.95 -4.01
C PRO A 81 17.36 -0.90 -4.94
N ASP A 82 16.76 -0.72 -6.11
CA ASP A 82 17.16 0.33 -7.06
C ASP A 82 16.46 1.66 -6.74
N PHE A 83 16.94 2.35 -5.72
CA PHE A 83 16.40 3.65 -5.33
C PHE A 83 16.56 4.74 -6.41
N VAL A 84 17.46 4.57 -7.37
CA VAL A 84 17.61 5.51 -8.49
C VAL A 84 16.37 5.44 -9.38
N THR A 85 16.05 4.24 -9.88
CA THR A 85 14.86 4.00 -10.68
C THR A 85 13.58 4.35 -9.94
N VAL A 86 13.49 4.01 -8.65
CA VAL A 86 12.33 4.38 -7.81
C VAL A 86 12.12 5.89 -7.79
N LYS A 87 13.18 6.67 -7.52
CA LYS A 87 13.09 8.14 -7.47
C LYS A 87 12.74 8.75 -8.83
N GLU A 88 13.25 8.22 -9.92
CA GLU A 88 12.90 8.69 -11.27
C GLU A 88 11.39 8.52 -11.53
N ILE A 89 10.83 7.34 -11.25
CA ILE A 89 9.40 7.07 -11.45
C ILE A 89 8.54 7.93 -10.54
N LEU A 90 8.94 8.10 -9.27
CA LEU A 90 8.21 8.93 -8.32
C LEU A 90 8.27 10.42 -8.69
N ASN A 91 9.38 10.92 -9.24
CA ASN A 91 9.49 12.28 -9.77
C ASN A 91 8.54 12.51 -10.95
N GLU A 92 8.44 11.55 -11.88
CA GLU A 92 7.47 11.66 -12.98
C GLU A 92 6.01 11.72 -12.49
N LEU A 93 5.69 11.05 -11.38
CA LEU A 93 4.37 11.17 -10.75
C LEU A 93 4.21 12.52 -10.06
N LEU A 94 5.25 13.01 -9.38
CA LEU A 94 5.25 14.29 -8.68
C LEU A 94 5.07 15.47 -9.64
N GLU A 95 5.72 15.45 -10.81
CA GLU A 95 5.54 16.47 -11.85
C GLU A 95 4.08 16.56 -12.34
N LYS A 96 3.37 15.47 -12.29
CA LYS A 96 1.97 15.35 -12.74
C LYS A 96 0.97 15.32 -11.56
N LYS A 97 1.39 15.69 -10.35
CA LYS A 97 0.60 15.51 -9.13
C LYS A 97 -0.78 16.13 -9.20
N ASP A 98 -0.92 17.29 -9.87
CA ASP A 98 -2.19 18.00 -9.97
C ASP A 98 -3.22 17.27 -10.86
N ASN A 99 -2.75 16.36 -11.72
CA ASN A 99 -3.59 15.50 -12.56
C ASN A 99 -3.88 14.13 -11.90
N LEU A 100 -3.26 13.84 -10.77
CA LEU A 100 -3.50 12.60 -10.03
C LEU A 100 -4.72 12.77 -9.12
N ARG A 101 -5.48 11.68 -8.95
CA ARG A 101 -6.52 11.62 -7.92
C ARG A 101 -5.88 11.62 -6.53
N SER A 102 -6.64 12.02 -5.53
CA SER A 102 -6.18 12.07 -4.14
C SER A 102 -5.59 10.72 -3.67
N TYR A 103 -6.23 9.61 -4.01
CA TYR A 103 -5.71 8.28 -3.67
C TYR A 103 -4.37 7.98 -4.37
N ASP A 104 -4.24 8.33 -5.65
CA ASP A 104 -2.97 8.14 -6.39
C ASP A 104 -1.83 8.96 -5.78
N ARG A 105 -2.12 10.23 -5.36
CA ARG A 105 -1.14 11.07 -4.65
C ARG A 105 -0.76 10.49 -3.29
N SER A 106 -1.74 9.96 -2.53
CA SER A 106 -1.43 9.36 -1.23
C SER A 106 -0.48 8.17 -1.36
N VAL A 107 -0.67 7.33 -2.37
CA VAL A 107 0.24 6.21 -2.65
C VAL A 107 1.63 6.70 -3.08
N MET A 108 1.71 7.71 -3.94
CA MET A 108 2.98 8.33 -4.32
C MET A 108 3.73 8.89 -3.10
N TRP A 109 3.04 9.62 -2.21
CA TRP A 109 3.65 10.16 -0.99
C TRP A 109 4.11 9.07 -0.02
N ASN A 110 3.40 7.94 0.04
CA ASN A 110 3.82 6.80 0.85
C ASN A 110 5.17 6.25 0.39
N TYR A 111 5.37 6.07 -0.91
CA TYR A 111 6.65 5.61 -1.44
C TYR A 111 7.76 6.66 -1.29
N TRP A 112 7.48 7.95 -1.44
CA TRP A 112 8.45 9.00 -1.10
C TRP A 112 8.86 8.96 0.36
N GLY A 113 7.91 8.78 1.27
CA GLY A 113 8.20 8.62 2.71
C GLY A 113 9.13 7.44 2.96
N TYR A 114 8.88 6.30 2.32
CA TYR A 114 9.73 5.12 2.42
C TYR A 114 11.15 5.37 1.89
N VAL A 115 11.29 5.95 0.69
CA VAL A 115 12.60 6.27 0.09
C VAL A 115 13.41 7.19 1.02
N TYR A 116 12.82 8.28 1.48
CA TYR A 116 13.50 9.21 2.38
C TYR A 116 13.87 8.56 3.71
N PHE A 117 13.01 7.72 4.25
CA PHE A 117 13.30 6.98 5.47
C PHE A 117 14.49 6.03 5.27
N SER A 118 14.55 5.32 4.14
CA SER A 118 15.65 4.41 3.81
C SER A 118 17.00 5.14 3.58
N GLU A 119 16.94 6.41 3.15
CA GLU A 119 18.10 7.30 3.02
C GLU A 119 18.46 8.05 4.31
N GLU A 120 17.81 7.73 5.45
CA GLU A 120 17.96 8.40 6.75
C GLU A 120 17.60 9.90 6.73
N ARG A 121 16.86 10.33 5.71
CA ARG A 121 16.35 11.69 5.55
C ARG A 121 15.03 11.86 6.30
N PHE A 122 15.06 11.72 7.60
CA PHE A 122 13.85 11.65 8.44
C PHE A 122 12.95 12.89 8.36
N SER A 123 13.52 14.08 8.19
CA SER A 123 12.74 15.32 8.02
C SER A 123 11.89 15.28 6.75
N ASP A 124 12.50 14.82 5.64
CA ASP A 124 11.82 14.71 4.34
C ASP A 124 10.78 13.59 4.37
N ALA A 125 11.11 12.46 5.02
CA ALA A 125 10.16 11.37 5.24
C ALA A 125 8.92 11.85 6.02
N MET A 126 9.11 12.60 7.11
CA MET A 126 8.01 13.19 7.87
C MET A 126 7.15 14.13 7.01
N GLN A 127 7.78 14.93 6.14
CA GLN A 127 7.02 15.83 5.26
C GLN A 127 6.21 15.04 4.22
N ALA A 128 6.79 13.97 3.63
CA ALA A 128 6.07 13.11 2.71
C ALA A 128 4.86 12.44 3.38
N TYR A 129 5.00 11.92 4.60
CA TYR A 129 3.88 11.34 5.34
C TYR A 129 2.83 12.38 5.76
N ARG A 130 3.22 13.62 6.06
CA ARG A 130 2.24 14.71 6.27
C ARG A 130 1.44 14.99 5.00
N ASN A 131 2.09 15.03 3.84
CA ASN A 131 1.42 15.20 2.56
C ASN A 131 0.45 14.04 2.28
N LEU A 132 0.85 12.80 2.59
CA LEU A 132 -0.02 11.63 2.50
C LEU A 132 -1.27 11.78 3.37
N LEU A 133 -1.10 12.15 4.63
CA LEU A 133 -2.22 12.32 5.58
C LEU A 133 -3.15 13.49 5.21
N ALA A 134 -2.63 14.49 4.49
CA ALA A 134 -3.43 15.61 4.00
C ALA A 134 -4.33 15.22 2.80
N GLU A 135 -4.09 14.08 2.17
CA GLU A 135 -4.93 13.63 1.06
C GLU A 135 -6.27 13.09 1.57
N PRO A 136 -7.42 13.65 1.11
CA PRO A 136 -8.76 13.28 1.62
C PRO A 136 -9.11 11.81 1.46
N GLU A 137 -8.47 11.15 0.51
CA GLU A 137 -8.70 9.73 0.21
C GLU A 137 -7.57 8.83 0.68
N SER A 138 -6.69 9.30 1.56
CA SER A 138 -5.69 8.43 2.17
C SER A 138 -6.38 7.30 2.93
N THR A 139 -5.80 6.10 2.87
CA THR A 139 -6.36 4.89 3.50
C THR A 139 -5.75 4.60 4.86
N ILE A 140 -4.98 5.53 5.39
CA ILE A 140 -4.31 5.40 6.69
C ILE A 140 -5.19 6.00 7.77
#